data_b9523083003c3ac624be4608713b0b40
#
_entry.id   b9523083003c3ac624be4608713b0b40
#
_cell.length_a   1.000
_cell.length_b   1.000
_cell.length_c   1.000
_cell.angle_alpha   90.00
_cell.angle_beta   90.00
_cell.angle_gamma   90.00
#
_symmetry.space_group_name_H-M   'P 1'
#
loop_
_entity.id
_entity.type
_entity.pdbx_description
1 polymer ?
#
loop_
_entity_poly.entity_id
_entity_poly.type
_entity_poly.pdbx_seq_one_letter_code
_entity_poly.pdbx_strand_id
1 'polypeptide(L)'
;LIGSAAVVLYNIVDRFFVGKISEKALAGAGIAFYIVMLIIAFSMFIGVGAGTIISIRLGQGKKGEAKKILGNAVTLFTILGLSLYVLLILNINTVLRYSGANNETLPYARAYMEIILLAILPLFYSFGLTNVLNAAGAPRVAMFSMLIGAVVNIALDYVAVMIMHTGIEGTAYATLIGNVLSAIFVLWFLIAGKLPFKIDMFGFKLEEESVVTIRFSKMKLDSKIVKDIFSIGMSPFLLQAASSGVGLVTNKIVDTYGGTYGVAVMTIINSYLPIMTMSVYAVSQAVQPIIGFNYGAKNFRRVKKSLMTAINAGIVLSFAFWVIVMLLPKELILFFNEKSTPEALREGVKAIRVYFSLVIISSFGITVPNYFQATGRSKYSVTLNLLRQVVIFLLVVIIFSNIWKLDGVWLAQPFTDLLFFIILLGFLYKEKKFFDKM
;
A
#
# COMPACT_ATOMS: atom_id res chain seq x y z
N LEU A 1 7.98 -9.73 -0.90
CA LEU A 1 7.61 -10.03 0.49
C LEU A 1 8.58 -9.42 1.49
N ILE A 2 9.89 -9.72 1.44
CA ILE A 2 10.90 -9.21 2.39
C ILE A 2 10.90 -7.67 2.41
N GLY A 3 10.96 -7.00 1.27
CA GLY A 3 10.92 -5.53 1.20
C GLY A 3 9.63 -4.94 1.78
N SER A 4 8.47 -5.53 1.48
CA SER A 4 7.19 -5.07 2.05
C SER A 4 7.12 -5.31 3.57
N ALA A 5 7.64 -6.43 4.06
CA ALA A 5 7.73 -6.71 5.49
C ALA A 5 8.64 -5.69 6.21
N ALA A 6 9.77 -5.32 5.61
CA ALA A 6 10.65 -4.28 6.14
C ALA A 6 9.96 -2.92 6.26
N VAL A 7 9.14 -2.54 5.26
CA VAL A 7 8.34 -1.31 5.29
C VAL A 7 7.33 -1.32 6.44
N VAL A 8 6.64 -2.44 6.67
CA VAL A 8 5.71 -2.56 7.80
C VAL A 8 6.46 -2.47 9.12
N LEU A 9 7.58 -3.16 9.23
CA LEU A 9 8.40 -3.19 10.44
C LEU A 9 8.91 -1.78 10.81
N TYR A 10 9.50 -1.06 9.85
CA TYR A 10 10.01 0.26 10.15
C TYR A 10 8.89 1.23 10.56
N ASN A 11 7.68 1.15 9.95
CA ASN A 11 6.55 1.98 10.38
C ASN A 11 6.11 1.71 11.84
N ILE A 12 6.21 0.45 12.30
CA ILE A 12 5.91 0.09 13.69
C ILE A 12 7.00 0.65 14.62
N VAL A 13 8.25 0.50 14.23
CA VAL A 13 9.42 0.96 15.01
C VAL A 13 9.45 2.48 15.09
N ASP A 14 9.20 3.19 14.00
CA ASP A 14 9.07 4.66 13.98
C ASP A 14 8.02 5.14 14.98
N ARG A 15 6.82 4.55 14.95
CA ARG A 15 5.76 4.89 15.93
C ARG A 15 6.14 4.57 17.38
N PHE A 16 6.90 3.51 17.58
CA PHE A 16 7.42 3.19 18.92
C PHE A 16 8.34 4.30 19.42
N PHE A 17 9.28 4.78 18.60
CA PHE A 17 10.17 5.87 18.97
C PHE A 17 9.43 7.20 19.18
N VAL A 18 8.49 7.55 18.30
CA VAL A 18 7.64 8.74 18.47
C VAL A 18 6.84 8.67 19.79
N GLY A 19 6.33 7.49 20.14
CA GLY A 19 5.61 7.25 21.41
C GLY A 19 6.48 7.47 22.67
N LYS A 20 7.80 7.26 22.56
CA LYS A 20 8.75 7.54 23.66
C LYS A 20 8.97 9.03 23.88
N ILE A 21 8.65 9.89 22.94
CA ILE A 21 8.84 11.36 23.07
C ILE A 21 7.72 11.96 23.92
N SER A 22 6.46 11.83 23.49
CA SER A 22 5.27 12.25 24.25
C SER A 22 4.00 11.77 23.57
N GLU A 23 2.89 11.71 24.32
CA GLU A 23 1.56 11.41 23.76
C GLU A 23 1.13 12.46 22.71
N LYS A 24 1.48 13.73 22.90
CA LYS A 24 1.16 14.82 21.95
C LYS A 24 1.95 14.66 20.64
N ALA A 25 3.21 14.24 20.73
CA ALA A 25 4.04 13.94 19.55
C ALA A 25 3.47 12.74 18.77
N LEU A 26 3.08 11.68 19.49
CA LEU A 26 2.46 10.50 18.88
C LEU A 26 1.14 10.84 18.17
N ALA A 27 0.30 11.66 18.82
CA ALA A 27 -0.94 12.15 18.22
C ALA A 27 -0.67 13.02 16.98
N GLY A 28 0.33 13.90 17.04
CA GLY A 28 0.75 14.75 15.92
C GLY A 28 1.23 13.93 14.71
N ALA A 29 2.09 12.94 14.93
CA ALA A 29 2.53 12.01 13.88
C ALA A 29 1.35 11.19 13.32
N GLY A 30 0.42 10.77 14.17
CA GLY A 30 -0.80 10.07 13.76
C GLY A 30 -1.68 10.90 12.81
N ILE A 31 -1.80 12.21 13.05
CA ILE A 31 -2.52 13.14 12.18
C ILE A 31 -1.79 13.28 10.83
N ALA A 32 -0.48 13.47 10.86
CA ALA A 32 0.36 13.59 9.67
C ALA A 32 0.31 12.31 8.80
N PHE A 33 0.13 11.14 9.40
CA PHE A 33 0.10 9.84 8.72
C PHE A 33 -0.92 9.78 7.58
N TYR A 34 -2.13 10.33 7.74
CA TYR A 34 -3.14 10.32 6.68
C TYR A 34 -2.71 11.14 5.46
N ILE A 35 -1.98 12.23 5.68
CA ILE A 35 -1.43 13.06 4.60
C ILE A 35 -0.32 12.30 3.88
N VAL A 36 0.58 11.62 4.63
CA VAL A 36 1.62 10.76 4.06
C VAL A 36 1.02 9.62 3.23
N MET A 37 -0.06 8.99 3.69
CA MET A 37 -0.78 7.96 2.93
C MET A 37 -1.34 8.49 1.61
N LEU A 38 -1.82 9.74 1.60
CA LEU A 38 -2.27 10.39 0.37
C LEU A 38 -1.09 10.66 -0.59
N ILE A 39 0.06 11.10 -0.06
CA ILE A 39 1.29 11.30 -0.85
C ILE A 39 1.73 9.97 -1.48
N ILE A 40 1.72 8.87 -0.71
CA ILE A 40 2.02 7.52 -1.22
C ILE A 40 1.02 7.11 -2.30
N ALA A 41 -0.27 7.42 -2.16
CA ALA A 41 -1.27 7.14 -3.18
C ALA A 41 -0.92 7.80 -4.52
N PHE A 42 -0.47 9.07 -4.52
CA PHE A 42 0.01 9.75 -5.72
C PHE A 42 1.28 9.12 -6.31
N SER A 43 2.18 8.64 -5.45
CA SER A 43 3.35 7.88 -5.92
C SER A 43 2.93 6.58 -6.62
N MET A 44 1.98 5.84 -6.05
CA MET A 44 1.42 4.63 -6.66
C MET A 44 0.67 4.93 -7.96
N PHE A 45 -0.02 6.06 -8.03
CA PHE A 45 -0.75 6.52 -9.22
C PHE A 45 0.14 6.53 -10.47
N ILE A 46 1.36 7.05 -10.36
CA ILE A 46 2.32 7.08 -11.46
C ILE A 46 3.09 5.74 -11.53
N GLY A 47 3.61 5.25 -10.39
CA GLY A 47 4.52 4.11 -10.34
C GLY A 47 3.90 2.81 -10.84
N VAL A 48 2.68 2.49 -10.39
CA VAL A 48 1.97 1.28 -10.81
C VAL A 48 1.48 1.41 -12.26
N GLY A 49 1.00 2.59 -12.65
CA GLY A 49 0.60 2.86 -14.03
C GLY A 49 1.74 2.67 -15.02
N ALA A 50 2.89 3.32 -14.77
CA ALA A 50 4.08 3.22 -15.59
C ALA A 50 4.65 1.79 -15.58
N GLY A 51 4.77 1.16 -14.41
CA GLY A 51 5.27 -0.21 -14.27
C GLY A 51 4.46 -1.21 -15.09
N THR A 52 3.12 -1.15 -15.03
CA THR A 52 2.25 -2.03 -15.82
C THR A 52 2.51 -1.87 -17.32
N ILE A 53 2.56 -0.63 -17.82
CA ILE A 53 2.76 -0.39 -19.26
C ILE A 53 4.17 -0.82 -19.68
N ILE A 54 5.20 -0.55 -18.88
CA ILE A 54 6.58 -0.98 -19.12
C ILE A 54 6.62 -2.50 -19.27
N SER A 55 6.01 -3.24 -18.35
CA SER A 55 5.95 -4.70 -18.37
C SER A 55 5.30 -5.22 -19.67
N ILE A 56 4.16 -4.65 -20.07
CA ILE A 56 3.47 -5.01 -21.32
C ILE A 56 4.35 -4.73 -22.54
N ARG A 57 5.01 -3.55 -22.62
CA ARG A 57 5.88 -3.18 -23.74
C ARG A 57 7.13 -4.05 -23.82
N LEU A 58 7.70 -4.44 -22.69
CA LEU A 58 8.81 -5.41 -22.65
C LEU A 58 8.37 -6.78 -23.15
N GLY A 59 7.16 -7.25 -22.79
CA GLY A 59 6.59 -8.50 -23.30
C GLY A 59 6.35 -8.49 -24.83
N GLN A 60 6.08 -7.31 -25.39
CA GLN A 60 5.97 -7.08 -26.84
C GLN A 60 7.33 -6.92 -27.54
N GLY A 61 8.47 -6.98 -26.83
CA GLY A 61 9.81 -6.73 -27.39
C GLY A 61 10.14 -5.26 -27.60
N LYS A 62 9.27 -4.32 -27.22
CA LYS A 62 9.36 -2.88 -27.49
C LYS A 62 10.18 -2.14 -26.43
N LYS A 63 11.45 -2.50 -26.23
CA LYS A 63 12.37 -1.89 -25.24
C LYS A 63 12.49 -0.36 -25.37
N GLY A 64 12.44 0.16 -26.61
CA GLY A 64 12.51 1.60 -26.88
C GLY A 64 11.33 2.40 -26.32
N GLU A 65 10.10 1.84 -26.42
CA GLU A 65 8.89 2.42 -25.85
C GLU A 65 8.93 2.33 -24.30
N ALA A 66 9.37 1.21 -23.74
CA ALA A 66 9.52 1.05 -22.30
C ALA A 66 10.45 2.11 -21.68
N LYS A 67 11.59 2.45 -22.34
CA LYS A 67 12.49 3.55 -21.92
C LYS A 67 11.83 4.93 -22.01
N LYS A 68 10.94 5.15 -23.00
CA LYS A 68 10.18 6.40 -23.11
C LYS A 68 9.14 6.52 -21.99
N ILE A 69 8.48 5.42 -21.61
CA ILE A 69 7.52 5.39 -20.50
C ILE A 69 8.22 5.68 -19.17
N LEU A 70 9.41 5.09 -18.93
CA LEU A 70 10.21 5.39 -17.74
C LEU A 70 10.58 6.88 -17.67
N GLY A 71 11.03 7.49 -18.79
CA GLY A 71 11.33 8.92 -18.84
C GLY A 71 10.11 9.78 -18.50
N ASN A 72 8.95 9.46 -19.07
CA ASN A 72 7.68 10.15 -18.76
C ASN A 72 7.30 10.00 -17.28
N ALA A 73 7.47 8.80 -16.69
CA ALA A 73 7.18 8.56 -15.28
C ALA A 73 8.06 9.41 -14.36
N VAL A 74 9.37 9.49 -14.63
CA VAL A 74 10.31 10.34 -13.87
C VAL A 74 9.90 11.80 -13.94
N THR A 75 9.56 12.31 -15.13
CA THR A 75 9.07 13.69 -15.30
C THR A 75 7.77 13.93 -14.54
N LEU A 76 6.81 12.98 -14.59
CA LEU A 76 5.55 13.08 -13.85
C LEU A 76 5.76 13.07 -12.34
N PHE A 77 6.67 12.24 -11.82
CA PHE A 77 7.04 12.24 -10.40
C PHE A 77 7.59 13.60 -9.97
N THR A 78 8.45 14.21 -10.80
CA THR A 78 9.04 15.53 -10.51
C THR A 78 7.95 16.60 -10.48
N ILE A 79 7.11 16.68 -11.53
CA ILE A 79 6.08 17.71 -11.64
C ILE A 79 5.05 17.57 -10.53
N LEU A 80 4.51 16.35 -10.36
CA LEU A 80 3.47 16.10 -9.35
C LEU A 80 4.02 16.27 -7.93
N GLY A 81 5.25 15.78 -7.67
CA GLY A 81 5.89 15.91 -6.36
C GLY A 81 6.14 17.37 -5.97
N LEU A 82 6.68 18.19 -6.88
CA LEU A 82 6.86 19.63 -6.65
C LEU A 82 5.52 20.35 -6.49
N SER A 83 4.51 20.03 -7.30
CA SER A 83 3.19 20.63 -7.20
C SER A 83 2.53 20.31 -5.84
N LEU A 84 2.61 19.05 -5.39
CA LEU A 84 2.11 18.64 -4.08
C LEU A 84 2.88 19.29 -2.93
N TYR A 85 4.20 19.39 -3.03
CA TYR A 85 5.01 20.10 -2.04
C TYR A 85 4.55 21.54 -1.87
N VAL A 86 4.46 22.28 -2.97
CA VAL A 86 4.03 23.70 -2.95
C VAL A 86 2.61 23.83 -2.40
N LEU A 87 1.68 23.00 -2.87
CA LEU A 87 0.30 23.03 -2.43
C LEU A 87 0.16 22.73 -0.93
N LEU A 88 0.85 21.72 -0.43
CA LEU A 88 0.76 21.30 0.97
C LEU A 88 1.49 22.26 1.90
N ILE A 89 2.68 22.78 1.55
CA ILE A 89 3.43 23.70 2.41
C ILE A 89 2.70 25.04 2.59
N LEU A 90 2.09 25.55 1.52
CA LEU A 90 1.31 26.79 1.57
C LEU A 90 0.02 26.66 2.39
N ASN A 91 -0.53 25.44 2.51
CA ASN A 91 -1.77 25.19 3.22
C ASN A 91 -1.61 24.28 4.45
N ILE A 92 -0.40 24.14 4.97
CA ILE A 92 -0.06 23.12 5.97
C ILE A 92 -0.95 23.17 7.21
N ASN A 93 -1.20 24.34 7.78
CA ASN A 93 -2.03 24.50 8.96
C ASN A 93 -3.50 24.12 8.68
N THR A 94 -4.00 24.51 7.53
CA THR A 94 -5.38 24.20 7.10
C THR A 94 -5.56 22.70 6.93
N VAL A 95 -4.63 22.05 6.21
CA VAL A 95 -4.67 20.61 5.96
C VAL A 95 -4.55 19.82 7.27
N LEU A 96 -3.64 20.20 8.18
CA LEU A 96 -3.48 19.53 9.47
C LEU A 96 -4.73 19.71 10.36
N ARG A 97 -5.34 20.88 10.39
CA ARG A 97 -6.59 21.10 11.13
C ARG A 97 -7.75 20.27 10.58
N TYR A 98 -7.91 20.18 9.27
CA TYR A 98 -8.89 19.28 8.64
C TYR A 98 -8.59 17.80 8.89
N SER A 99 -7.32 17.45 9.11
CA SER A 99 -6.91 16.08 9.48
C SER A 99 -7.09 15.77 10.97
N GLY A 100 -7.63 16.71 11.77
CA GLY A 100 -7.95 16.52 13.18
C GLY A 100 -6.95 17.13 14.16
N ALA A 101 -6.02 17.99 13.71
CA ALA A 101 -5.11 18.68 14.63
C ALA A 101 -5.84 19.75 15.44
N ASN A 102 -5.70 19.70 16.76
CA ASN A 102 -6.13 20.71 17.70
C ASN A 102 -4.97 21.65 18.08
N ASN A 103 -5.23 22.63 18.94
CA ASN A 103 -4.20 23.61 19.34
C ASN A 103 -3.00 22.98 20.07
N GLU A 104 -3.16 21.82 20.70
CA GLU A 104 -2.09 21.11 21.41
C GLU A 104 -1.25 20.22 20.50
N THR A 105 -1.87 19.57 19.53
CA THR A 105 -1.20 18.62 18.62
C THR A 105 -0.67 19.29 17.35
N LEU A 106 -1.21 20.46 16.98
CA LEU A 106 -0.82 21.17 15.75
C LEU A 106 0.67 21.52 15.69
N PRO A 107 1.34 22.02 16.77
CA PRO A 107 2.77 22.31 16.71
C PRO A 107 3.61 21.09 16.37
N TYR A 108 3.32 19.94 16.99
CA TYR A 108 4.02 18.67 16.73
C TYR A 108 3.75 18.14 15.33
N ALA A 109 2.48 18.12 14.91
CA ALA A 109 2.09 17.68 13.57
C ALA A 109 2.72 18.55 12.48
N ARG A 110 2.83 19.87 12.71
CA ARG A 110 3.44 20.82 11.79
C ARG A 110 4.95 20.62 11.69
N ALA A 111 5.67 20.58 12.83
CA ALA A 111 7.10 20.37 12.87
C ALA A 111 7.49 19.07 12.13
N TYR A 112 6.76 17.98 12.37
CA TYR A 112 6.92 16.71 11.66
C TYR A 112 6.65 16.85 10.17
N MET A 113 5.51 17.45 9.81
CA MET A 113 5.05 17.50 8.43
C MET A 113 5.90 18.41 7.55
N GLU A 114 6.42 19.53 8.05
CA GLU A 114 7.33 20.42 7.32
C GLU A 114 8.56 19.67 6.78
N ILE A 115 9.11 18.76 7.60
CA ILE A 115 10.26 17.92 7.20
C ILE A 115 9.83 16.81 6.23
N ILE A 116 8.70 16.15 6.51
CA ILE A 116 8.18 15.08 5.63
C ILE A 116 7.81 15.61 4.24
N LEU A 117 7.37 16.86 4.13
CA LEU A 117 7.10 17.47 2.82
C LEU A 117 8.35 17.56 1.95
N LEU A 118 9.54 17.78 2.53
CA LEU A 118 10.81 17.73 1.81
C LEU A 118 11.10 16.32 1.27
N ALA A 119 10.57 15.29 1.92
CA ALA A 119 10.72 13.90 1.48
C ALA A 119 9.80 13.50 0.30
N ILE A 120 8.87 14.35 -0.18
CA ILE A 120 7.92 13.99 -1.24
C ILE A 120 8.63 13.49 -2.50
N LEU A 121 9.62 14.21 -3.02
CA LEU A 121 10.37 13.79 -4.20
C LEU A 121 11.19 12.51 -3.94
N PRO A 122 12.03 12.45 -2.88
CA PRO A 122 12.69 11.19 -2.50
C PRO A 122 11.72 10.01 -2.36
N LEU A 123 10.57 10.20 -1.73
CA LEU A 123 9.54 9.18 -1.55
C LEU A 123 8.95 8.73 -2.89
N PHE A 124 8.67 9.66 -3.80
CA PHE A 124 8.18 9.33 -5.13
C PHE A 124 9.19 8.50 -5.92
N TYR A 125 10.48 8.84 -5.83
CA TYR A 125 11.53 8.09 -6.50
C TYR A 125 11.85 6.77 -5.81
N SER A 126 11.90 6.72 -4.49
CA SER A 126 12.16 5.48 -3.75
C SER A 126 11.01 4.49 -3.90
N PHE A 127 9.77 4.91 -3.61
CA PHE A 127 8.61 4.03 -3.59
C PHE A 127 7.97 3.84 -4.98
N GLY A 128 7.83 4.93 -5.74
CA GLY A 128 7.19 4.89 -7.07
C GLY A 128 8.02 4.12 -8.09
N LEU A 129 9.35 4.36 -8.18
CA LEU A 129 10.21 3.65 -9.11
C LEU A 129 10.46 2.19 -8.71
N THR A 130 10.22 1.80 -7.46
CA THR A 130 10.24 0.38 -7.05
C THR A 130 9.23 -0.45 -7.86
N ASN A 131 8.03 0.10 -8.15
CA ASN A 131 7.06 -0.56 -9.03
C ASN A 131 7.60 -0.71 -10.47
N VAL A 132 8.31 0.30 -10.95
CA VAL A 132 8.95 0.26 -12.27
C VAL A 132 10.10 -0.75 -12.30
N LEU A 133 10.92 -0.83 -11.25
CA LEU A 133 11.99 -1.83 -11.12
C LEU A 133 11.46 -3.24 -11.16
N ASN A 134 10.40 -3.51 -10.40
CA ASN A 134 9.71 -4.81 -10.42
C ASN A 134 9.24 -5.16 -11.84
N ALA A 135 8.62 -4.20 -12.52
CA ALA A 135 8.13 -4.37 -13.89
C ALA A 135 9.24 -4.54 -14.93
N ALA A 136 10.40 -3.93 -14.70
CA ALA A 136 11.59 -4.04 -15.55
C ALA A 136 12.41 -5.32 -15.33
N GLY A 137 12.00 -6.17 -14.38
CA GLY A 137 12.66 -7.44 -14.09
C GLY A 137 13.82 -7.33 -13.09
N ALA A 138 13.88 -6.23 -12.30
CA ALA A 138 14.88 -6.00 -11.26
C ALA A 138 14.28 -5.99 -9.82
N PRO A 139 13.54 -7.05 -9.41
CA PRO A 139 12.84 -7.06 -8.12
C PRO A 139 13.79 -7.10 -6.92
N ARG A 140 15.02 -7.62 -7.08
CA ARG A 140 16.03 -7.62 -6.02
C ARG A 140 16.52 -6.20 -5.73
N VAL A 141 16.76 -5.41 -6.77
CA VAL A 141 17.13 -3.99 -6.62
C VAL A 141 16.02 -3.22 -5.90
N ALA A 142 14.75 -3.47 -6.28
CA ALA A 142 13.59 -2.91 -5.61
C ALA A 142 13.54 -3.29 -4.11
N MET A 143 13.79 -4.55 -3.79
CA MET A 143 13.85 -5.03 -2.40
C MET A 143 14.98 -4.36 -1.61
N PHE A 144 16.20 -4.29 -2.16
CA PHE A 144 17.34 -3.66 -1.48
C PHE A 144 17.12 -2.17 -1.26
N SER A 145 16.48 -1.47 -2.19
CA SER A 145 16.09 -0.07 -2.01
C SER A 145 15.19 0.12 -0.78
N MET A 146 14.17 -0.74 -0.63
CA MET A 146 13.28 -0.70 0.54
C MET A 146 14.02 -1.04 1.84
N LEU A 147 14.95 -2.02 1.81
CA LEU A 147 15.77 -2.39 2.98
C LEU A 147 16.70 -1.25 3.39
N ILE A 148 17.37 -0.60 2.43
CA ILE A 148 18.23 0.58 2.72
C ILE A 148 17.42 1.64 3.44
N GLY A 149 16.25 2.02 2.90
CA GLY A 149 15.38 3.02 3.53
C GLY A 149 14.96 2.64 4.94
N ALA A 150 14.52 1.38 5.13
CA ALA A 150 14.07 0.88 6.43
C ALA A 150 15.19 0.83 7.47
N VAL A 151 16.36 0.26 7.12
CA VAL A 151 17.50 0.12 8.06
C VAL A 151 18.04 1.49 8.46
N VAL A 152 18.19 2.40 7.50
CA VAL A 152 18.68 3.76 7.78
C VAL A 152 17.68 4.51 8.65
N ASN A 153 16.39 4.44 8.37
CA ASN A 153 15.36 5.08 9.16
C ASN A 153 15.39 4.58 10.61
N ILE A 154 15.34 3.26 10.84
CA ILE A 154 15.38 2.66 12.19
C ILE A 154 16.65 3.08 12.96
N ALA A 155 17.81 3.05 12.30
CA ALA A 155 19.07 3.43 12.93
C ALA A 155 19.10 4.91 13.33
N LEU A 156 18.61 5.78 12.44
CA LEU A 156 18.54 7.22 12.70
C LEU A 156 17.47 7.59 13.72
N ASP A 157 16.32 6.90 13.74
CA ASP A 157 15.29 7.07 14.77
C ASP A 157 15.85 6.77 16.16
N TYR A 158 16.61 5.66 16.30
CA TYR A 158 17.28 5.34 17.55
C TYR A 158 18.26 6.45 17.97
N VAL A 159 19.11 6.91 17.06
CA VAL A 159 20.07 7.98 17.34
C VAL A 159 19.36 9.29 17.69
N ALA A 160 18.36 9.69 16.90
CA ALA A 160 17.65 10.95 17.09
C ALA A 160 16.87 11.00 18.42
N VAL A 161 16.17 9.91 18.76
CA VAL A 161 15.29 9.90 19.94
C VAL A 161 16.04 9.52 21.19
N MET A 162 16.88 8.46 21.16
CA MET A 162 17.49 7.88 22.36
C MET A 162 18.84 8.50 22.71
N ILE A 163 19.58 9.04 21.72
CA ILE A 163 20.91 9.62 21.94
C ILE A 163 20.85 11.15 21.90
N MET A 164 20.26 11.72 20.85
CA MET A 164 20.28 13.16 20.61
C MET A 164 19.09 13.91 21.23
N HIS A 165 18.02 13.21 21.61
CA HIS A 165 16.77 13.77 22.17
C HIS A 165 16.17 14.90 21.34
N THR A 166 16.21 14.77 20.00
CA THR A 166 15.79 15.81 19.04
C THR A 166 14.26 15.93 18.87
N GLY A 167 13.49 15.16 19.64
CA GLY A 167 12.04 15.19 19.55
C GLY A 167 11.49 14.61 18.24
N ILE A 168 10.26 15.01 17.89
CA ILE A 168 9.54 14.49 16.70
C ILE A 168 10.22 14.89 15.39
N GLU A 169 10.94 16.00 15.36
CA GLU A 169 11.68 16.44 14.18
C GLU A 169 12.77 15.43 13.79
N GLY A 170 13.43 14.83 14.79
CA GLY A 170 14.45 13.82 14.58
C GLY A 170 13.94 12.60 13.82
N THR A 171 12.75 12.08 14.16
CA THR A 171 12.15 10.96 13.45
C THR A 171 11.72 11.35 12.03
N ALA A 172 11.28 12.59 11.83
CA ALA A 172 10.98 13.11 10.50
C ALA A 172 12.24 13.19 9.62
N TYR A 173 13.38 13.66 10.16
CA TYR A 173 14.67 13.64 9.47
C TYR A 173 15.16 12.23 9.16
N ALA A 174 14.99 11.28 10.09
CA ALA A 174 15.33 9.88 9.85
C ALA A 174 14.55 9.32 8.65
N THR A 175 13.27 9.62 8.58
CA THR A 175 12.40 9.24 7.45
C THR A 175 12.83 9.92 6.15
N LEU A 176 13.15 11.21 6.18
CA LEU A 176 13.66 11.95 5.01
C LEU A 176 14.96 11.32 4.48
N ILE A 177 15.95 11.12 5.34
CA ILE A 177 17.27 10.59 4.98
C ILE A 177 17.13 9.16 4.44
N GLY A 178 16.33 8.30 5.08
CA GLY A 178 16.04 6.95 4.59
C GLY A 178 15.47 6.94 3.18
N ASN A 179 14.49 7.82 2.89
CA ASN A 179 13.92 7.94 1.55
C ASN A 179 14.91 8.53 0.54
N VAL A 180 15.76 9.50 0.93
CA VAL A 180 16.79 10.09 0.06
C VAL A 180 17.81 9.03 -0.36
N LEU A 181 18.35 8.24 0.57
CA LEU A 181 19.32 7.19 0.25
C LEU A 181 18.71 6.09 -0.61
N SER A 182 17.48 5.69 -0.32
CA SER A 182 16.72 4.76 -1.14
C SER A 182 16.51 5.30 -2.56
N ALA A 183 16.12 6.57 -2.71
CA ALA A 183 15.93 7.22 -4.00
C ALA A 183 17.24 7.32 -4.81
N ILE A 184 18.34 7.70 -4.16
CA ILE A 184 19.67 7.76 -4.80
C ILE A 184 20.05 6.38 -5.33
N PHE A 185 19.87 5.31 -4.56
CA PHE A 185 20.17 3.94 -4.97
C PHE A 185 19.37 3.52 -6.21
N VAL A 186 18.05 3.78 -6.21
CA VAL A 186 17.17 3.45 -7.34
C VAL A 186 17.52 4.25 -8.59
N LEU A 187 17.71 5.57 -8.44
CA LEU A 187 18.06 6.43 -9.56
C LEU A 187 19.41 6.07 -10.14
N TRP A 188 20.41 5.80 -9.31
CA TRP A 188 21.72 5.32 -9.77
C TRP A 188 21.58 4.08 -10.64
N PHE A 189 20.89 3.04 -10.14
CA PHE A 189 20.69 1.82 -10.90
C PHE A 189 19.99 2.06 -12.25
N LEU A 190 18.95 2.89 -12.26
CA LEU A 190 18.20 3.19 -13.48
C LEU A 190 18.98 4.10 -14.46
N ILE A 191 19.95 4.90 -14.00
CA ILE A 191 20.82 5.73 -14.86
C ILE A 191 21.99 4.89 -15.40
N ALA A 192 22.71 4.19 -14.51
CA ALA A 192 23.88 3.39 -14.85
C ALA A 192 23.53 2.09 -15.59
N GLY A 193 22.32 1.57 -15.40
CA GLY A 193 21.85 0.31 -15.97
C GLY A 193 22.38 -0.94 -15.25
N LYS A 194 23.35 -0.81 -14.36
CA LYS A 194 23.92 -1.87 -13.53
C LYS A 194 24.46 -1.32 -12.22
N LEU A 195 24.63 -2.18 -11.24
CA LEU A 195 25.30 -1.82 -9.99
C LEU A 195 26.83 -1.88 -10.17
N PRO A 196 27.58 -0.97 -9.53
CA PRO A 196 29.06 -0.96 -9.59
C PRO A 196 29.72 -2.04 -8.77
N PHE A 197 28.95 -2.71 -7.91
CA PHE A 197 29.42 -3.75 -7.00
C PHE A 197 28.42 -4.92 -6.98
N LYS A 198 28.97 -6.09 -6.70
CA LYS A 198 28.17 -7.29 -6.46
C LYS A 198 27.88 -7.35 -4.96
N ILE A 199 26.61 -7.34 -4.60
CA ILE A 199 26.20 -7.56 -3.21
C ILE A 199 25.81 -9.02 -3.07
N ASP A 200 26.46 -9.73 -2.17
CA ASP A 200 26.01 -11.02 -1.68
C ASP A 200 25.63 -10.87 -0.22
N MET A 201 24.34 -10.73 0.05
CA MET A 201 23.82 -10.54 1.38
C MET A 201 22.66 -11.52 1.61
N PHE A 202 22.71 -12.28 2.68
CA PHE A 202 21.71 -13.30 3.01
C PHE A 202 21.48 -14.35 1.90
N GLY A 203 22.52 -14.68 1.10
CA GLY A 203 22.41 -15.61 -0.03
C GLY A 203 21.75 -15.02 -1.29
N PHE A 204 21.44 -13.74 -1.30
CA PHE A 204 20.93 -13.02 -2.47
C PHE A 204 22.08 -12.30 -3.19
N LYS A 205 22.44 -12.80 -4.36
CA LYS A 205 23.41 -12.13 -5.25
C LYS A 205 22.71 -11.02 -6.02
N LEU A 206 23.23 -9.80 -5.89
CA LEU A 206 22.76 -8.64 -6.63
C LEU A 206 23.68 -8.43 -7.85
N GLU A 207 23.36 -9.11 -8.95
CA GLU A 207 24.04 -8.99 -10.26
C GLU A 207 23.00 -8.66 -11.35
N GLU A 208 22.05 -7.76 -11.06
CA GLU A 208 20.97 -7.44 -12.01
C GLU A 208 21.41 -6.30 -12.93
N GLU A 209 21.11 -6.45 -14.22
CA GLU A 209 21.19 -5.39 -15.21
C GLU A 209 19.79 -4.86 -15.55
N SER A 210 19.64 -3.56 -15.65
CA SER A 210 18.35 -2.94 -15.99
C SER A 210 18.09 -3.04 -17.49
N VAL A 211 16.97 -3.65 -17.86
CA VAL A 211 16.47 -3.67 -19.25
C VAL A 211 16.04 -2.29 -19.72
N VAL A 212 15.62 -1.41 -18.78
CA VAL A 212 15.20 -0.04 -19.03
C VAL A 212 16.10 0.92 -18.26
N THR A 213 16.60 1.96 -18.95
CA THR A 213 17.45 3.00 -18.36
C THR A 213 16.85 4.38 -18.60
N ILE A 214 17.07 5.28 -17.64
CA ILE A 214 16.69 6.69 -17.77
C ILE A 214 17.60 7.32 -18.82
N ARG A 215 17.00 8.02 -19.79
CA ARG A 215 17.70 8.87 -20.75
C ARG A 215 17.03 10.22 -20.82
N PHE A 216 17.75 11.30 -20.59
CA PHE A 216 17.23 12.67 -20.60
C PHE A 216 16.47 13.01 -21.89
N SER A 217 16.97 12.50 -23.06
CA SER A 217 16.31 12.68 -24.36
C SER A 217 14.89 12.06 -24.44
N LYS A 218 14.54 11.17 -23.52
CA LYS A 218 13.23 10.49 -23.48
C LYS A 218 12.30 10.97 -22.37
N MET A 219 12.68 12.04 -21.67
CA MET A 219 11.90 12.63 -20.57
C MET A 219 10.80 13.59 -21.04
N LYS A 220 10.79 13.95 -22.35
CA LYS A 220 9.71 14.77 -22.91
C LYS A 220 8.37 14.05 -22.77
N LEU A 221 7.39 14.74 -22.16
CA LEU A 221 6.06 14.19 -21.95
C LEU A 221 5.37 13.88 -23.28
N ASP A 222 4.77 12.69 -23.35
CA ASP A 222 3.92 12.23 -24.42
C ASP A 222 2.50 12.08 -23.87
N SER A 223 1.58 12.86 -24.40
CA SER A 223 0.19 12.91 -23.92
C SER A 223 -0.50 11.54 -23.90
N LYS A 224 -0.18 10.67 -24.88
CA LYS A 224 -0.72 9.31 -24.94
C LYS A 224 -0.18 8.45 -23.79
N ILE A 225 1.13 8.51 -23.54
CA ILE A 225 1.79 7.78 -22.45
C ILE A 225 1.26 8.27 -21.10
N VAL A 226 1.15 9.58 -20.91
CA VAL A 226 0.60 10.19 -19.68
C VAL A 226 -0.82 9.71 -19.43
N LYS A 227 -1.68 9.72 -20.46
CA LYS A 227 -3.06 9.23 -20.35
C LYS A 227 -3.12 7.75 -19.98
N ASP A 228 -2.27 6.92 -20.57
CA ASP A 228 -2.20 5.50 -20.27
C ASP A 228 -1.73 5.24 -18.83
N ILE A 229 -0.69 5.96 -18.36
CA ILE A 229 -0.18 5.90 -16.98
C ILE A 229 -1.30 6.25 -15.99
N PHE A 230 -1.99 7.36 -16.22
CA PHE A 230 -3.06 7.83 -15.34
C PHE A 230 -4.27 6.87 -15.36
N SER A 231 -4.63 6.34 -16.52
CA SER A 231 -5.74 5.39 -16.63
C SER A 231 -5.53 4.14 -15.81
N ILE A 232 -4.32 3.57 -15.82
CA ILE A 232 -3.99 2.35 -15.06
C ILE A 232 -3.76 2.66 -13.59
N GLY A 233 -3.05 3.74 -13.30
CA GLY A 233 -2.73 4.16 -11.93
C GLY A 233 -3.93 4.69 -11.13
N MET A 234 -5.03 5.06 -11.81
CA MET A 234 -6.25 5.51 -11.14
C MET A 234 -6.82 4.46 -10.17
N SER A 235 -6.66 3.16 -10.48
CA SER A 235 -7.18 2.09 -9.62
C SER A 235 -6.59 2.09 -8.20
N PRO A 236 -5.26 2.02 -8.00
CA PRO A 236 -4.68 2.06 -6.66
C PRO A 236 -4.89 3.42 -5.97
N PHE A 237 -4.89 4.51 -6.73
CA PHE A 237 -5.15 5.84 -6.17
C PHE A 237 -6.56 5.95 -5.58
N LEU A 238 -7.59 5.60 -6.36
CA LEU A 238 -8.98 5.65 -5.90
C LEU A 238 -9.25 4.66 -4.76
N LEU A 239 -8.61 3.49 -4.79
CA LEU A 239 -8.72 2.52 -3.70
C LEU A 239 -8.23 3.11 -2.38
N GLN A 240 -7.08 3.77 -2.39
CA GLN A 240 -6.50 4.37 -1.19
C GLN A 240 -7.34 5.56 -0.68
N ALA A 241 -7.81 6.43 -1.58
CA ALA A 241 -8.66 7.55 -1.23
C ALA A 241 -10.02 7.08 -0.69
N ALA A 242 -10.63 6.08 -1.34
CA ALA A 242 -11.88 5.49 -0.90
C ALA A 242 -11.75 4.81 0.47
N SER A 243 -10.65 4.08 0.71
CA SER A 243 -10.39 3.42 2.00
C SER A 243 -10.40 4.40 3.16
N SER A 244 -9.80 5.57 2.98
CA SER A 244 -9.79 6.62 4.01
C SER A 244 -11.20 7.14 4.31
N GLY A 245 -12.02 7.42 3.29
CA GLY A 245 -13.39 7.87 3.47
C GLY A 245 -14.30 6.83 4.13
N VAL A 246 -14.19 5.58 3.68
CA VAL A 246 -14.93 4.44 4.26
C VAL A 246 -14.55 4.22 5.73
N GLY A 247 -13.26 4.33 6.06
CA GLY A 247 -12.78 4.23 7.43
C GLY A 247 -13.40 5.26 8.36
N LEU A 248 -13.49 6.52 7.93
CA LEU A 248 -14.12 7.59 8.70
C LEU A 248 -15.61 7.31 8.97
N VAL A 249 -16.37 6.90 7.94
CA VAL A 249 -17.80 6.57 8.08
C VAL A 249 -17.98 5.37 9.02
N THR A 250 -17.17 4.32 8.85
CA THR A 250 -17.24 3.12 9.69
C THR A 250 -16.92 3.44 11.15
N ASN A 251 -15.88 4.23 11.42
CA ASN A 251 -15.55 4.64 12.79
C ASN A 251 -16.67 5.43 13.45
N LYS A 252 -17.34 6.34 12.70
CA LYS A 252 -18.50 7.08 13.21
C LYS A 252 -19.67 6.16 13.56
N ILE A 253 -19.95 5.15 12.73
CA ILE A 253 -20.99 4.15 13.00
C ILE A 253 -20.64 3.32 14.24
N VAL A 254 -19.38 2.88 14.34
CA VAL A 254 -18.87 2.11 15.50
C VAL A 254 -18.99 2.92 16.79
N ASP A 255 -18.61 4.19 16.76
CA ASP A 255 -18.74 5.09 17.92
C ASP A 255 -20.21 5.28 18.32
N THR A 256 -21.11 5.46 17.35
CA THR A 256 -22.55 5.64 17.60
C THR A 256 -23.20 4.44 18.30
N TYR A 257 -22.83 3.20 17.93
CA TYR A 257 -23.47 1.97 18.44
C TYR A 257 -22.66 1.24 19.50
N GLY A 258 -21.35 1.44 19.57
CA GLY A 258 -20.44 0.73 20.46
C GLY A 258 -19.64 1.63 21.39
N GLY A 259 -19.76 2.96 21.22
CA GLY A 259 -19.00 3.93 22.03
C GLY A 259 -17.48 3.66 22.02
N THR A 260 -16.80 4.09 23.06
CA THR A 260 -15.36 3.93 23.23
C THR A 260 -14.90 2.47 23.13
N TYR A 261 -15.71 1.54 23.65
CA TYR A 261 -15.41 0.11 23.57
C TYR A 261 -15.40 -0.41 22.12
N GLY A 262 -16.43 -0.09 21.33
CA GLY A 262 -16.52 -0.48 19.92
C GLY A 262 -15.36 0.06 19.11
N VAL A 263 -14.99 1.32 19.33
CA VAL A 263 -13.83 1.97 18.69
C VAL A 263 -12.52 1.28 19.08
N ALA A 264 -12.35 0.87 20.34
CA ALA A 264 -11.17 0.12 20.78
C ALA A 264 -11.04 -1.23 20.05
N VAL A 265 -12.13 -2.00 19.97
CA VAL A 265 -12.15 -3.28 19.24
C VAL A 265 -11.86 -3.07 17.75
N MET A 266 -12.46 -2.05 17.12
CA MET A 266 -12.21 -1.73 15.71
C MET A 266 -10.75 -1.32 15.47
N THR A 267 -10.14 -0.62 16.43
CA THR A 267 -8.71 -0.26 16.38
C THR A 267 -7.83 -1.52 16.40
N ILE A 268 -8.14 -2.50 17.23
CA ILE A 268 -7.44 -3.79 17.28
C ILE A 268 -7.60 -4.53 15.93
N ILE A 269 -8.81 -4.61 15.39
CA ILE A 269 -9.08 -5.21 14.07
C ILE A 269 -8.27 -4.53 12.98
N ASN A 270 -8.27 -3.19 12.95
CA ASN A 270 -7.51 -2.37 11.99
C ASN A 270 -5.98 -2.49 12.15
N SER A 271 -5.49 -2.93 13.30
CA SER A 271 -4.07 -3.20 13.53
C SER A 271 -3.64 -4.54 12.91
N TYR A 272 -4.52 -5.54 12.92
CA TYR A 272 -4.21 -6.87 12.37
C TYR A 272 -4.55 -7.02 10.88
N LEU A 273 -5.60 -6.36 10.39
CA LEU A 273 -6.05 -6.45 9.00
C LEU A 273 -4.92 -6.16 7.98
N PRO A 274 -4.03 -5.15 8.17
CA PRO A 274 -2.92 -4.89 7.26
C PRO A 274 -1.92 -6.05 7.14
N ILE A 275 -1.72 -6.86 8.18
CA ILE A 275 -0.81 -8.01 8.14
C ILE A 275 -1.23 -8.98 7.03
N MET A 276 -2.52 -9.31 6.96
CA MET A 276 -3.06 -10.17 5.92
C MET A 276 -3.12 -9.47 4.56
N THR A 277 -3.70 -8.26 4.51
CA THR A 277 -3.92 -7.59 3.23
C THR A 277 -2.62 -7.23 2.53
N MET A 278 -1.59 -6.75 3.26
CA MET A 278 -0.27 -6.46 2.70
C MET A 278 0.46 -7.72 2.24
N SER A 279 0.29 -8.86 2.94
CA SER A 279 0.89 -10.13 2.51
C SER A 279 0.32 -10.60 1.18
N VAL A 280 -1.01 -10.57 1.01
CA VAL A 280 -1.67 -10.92 -0.26
C VAL A 280 -1.35 -9.91 -1.35
N TYR A 281 -1.32 -8.62 -1.00
CA TYR A 281 -0.98 -7.55 -1.93
C TYR A 281 0.46 -7.68 -2.44
N ALA A 282 1.42 -8.04 -1.58
CA ALA A 282 2.81 -8.27 -1.97
C ALA A 282 2.95 -9.44 -2.97
N VAL A 283 2.20 -10.53 -2.79
CA VAL A 283 2.14 -11.62 -3.79
C VAL A 283 1.58 -11.11 -5.11
N SER A 284 0.48 -10.37 -5.07
CA SER A 284 -0.16 -9.81 -6.26
C SER A 284 0.76 -8.85 -7.01
N GLN A 285 1.49 -8.01 -6.31
CA GLN A 285 2.51 -7.11 -6.87
C GLN A 285 3.68 -7.88 -7.52
N ALA A 286 4.16 -8.95 -6.87
CA ALA A 286 5.25 -9.76 -7.41
C ALA A 286 4.85 -10.46 -8.72
N VAL A 287 3.59 -10.88 -8.84
CA VAL A 287 3.07 -11.57 -10.03
C VAL A 287 2.64 -10.59 -11.14
N GLN A 288 2.34 -9.34 -10.80
CA GLN A 288 1.88 -8.32 -11.75
C GLN A 288 2.78 -8.15 -12.97
N PRO A 289 4.12 -7.96 -12.86
CA PRO A 289 5.00 -7.84 -14.02
C PRO A 289 5.06 -9.14 -14.84
N ILE A 290 4.97 -10.31 -14.19
CA ILE A 290 4.96 -11.62 -14.88
C ILE A 290 3.69 -11.73 -15.75
N ILE A 291 2.53 -11.36 -15.22
CA ILE A 291 1.27 -11.33 -15.95
C ILE A 291 1.36 -10.32 -17.11
N GLY A 292 1.79 -9.09 -16.85
CA GLY A 292 1.89 -8.04 -17.85
C GLY A 292 2.82 -8.42 -19.01
N PHE A 293 4.00 -8.96 -18.71
CA PHE A 293 4.96 -9.44 -19.71
C PHE A 293 4.35 -10.56 -20.59
N ASN A 294 3.82 -11.61 -19.97
CA ASN A 294 3.25 -12.76 -20.71
C ASN A 294 1.98 -12.38 -21.48
N TYR A 295 1.18 -11.43 -20.95
CA TYR A 295 0.02 -10.88 -21.66
C TYR A 295 0.44 -10.10 -22.91
N GLY A 296 1.48 -9.26 -22.79
CA GLY A 296 2.07 -8.55 -23.93
C GLY A 296 2.65 -9.49 -24.99
N ALA A 297 3.30 -10.58 -24.56
CA ALA A 297 3.84 -11.63 -25.41
C ALA A 297 2.76 -12.61 -25.96
N LYS A 298 1.48 -12.41 -25.66
CA LYS A 298 0.34 -13.28 -26.02
C LYS A 298 0.45 -14.72 -25.49
N ASN A 299 1.22 -14.94 -24.43
CA ASN A 299 1.39 -16.24 -23.78
C ASN A 299 0.31 -16.45 -22.69
N PHE A 300 -0.94 -16.63 -23.10
CA PHE A 300 -2.09 -16.70 -22.20
C PHE A 300 -2.07 -17.91 -21.27
N ARG A 301 -1.43 -19.02 -21.66
CA ARG A 301 -1.22 -20.18 -20.78
C ARG A 301 -0.39 -19.81 -19.56
N ARG A 302 0.68 -19.02 -19.73
CA ARG A 302 1.48 -18.53 -18.61
C ARG A 302 0.74 -17.47 -17.79
N VAL A 303 -0.03 -16.59 -18.42
CA VAL A 303 -0.89 -15.63 -17.71
C VAL A 303 -1.86 -16.36 -16.78
N LYS A 304 -2.60 -17.37 -17.28
CA LYS A 304 -3.52 -18.19 -16.48
C LYS A 304 -2.80 -18.88 -15.32
N LYS A 305 -1.64 -19.52 -15.58
CA LYS A 305 -0.84 -20.16 -14.54
C LYS A 305 -0.39 -19.18 -13.46
N SER A 306 0.10 -18.00 -13.84
CA SER A 306 0.55 -16.96 -12.90
C SER A 306 -0.60 -16.42 -12.05
N LEU A 307 -1.78 -16.18 -12.65
CA LEU A 307 -2.97 -15.78 -11.90
C LEU A 307 -3.39 -16.85 -10.88
N MET A 308 -3.46 -18.11 -11.29
CA MET A 308 -3.84 -19.22 -10.37
C MET A 308 -2.81 -19.39 -9.24
N THR A 309 -1.52 -19.23 -9.54
CA THR A 309 -0.46 -19.25 -8.52
C THR A 309 -0.63 -18.12 -7.51
N ALA A 310 -0.97 -16.90 -7.97
CA ALA A 310 -1.21 -15.76 -7.08
C ALA A 310 -2.45 -15.98 -6.20
N ILE A 311 -3.54 -16.51 -6.78
CA ILE A 311 -4.76 -16.85 -6.03
C ILE A 311 -4.45 -17.90 -4.96
N ASN A 312 -3.80 -19.00 -5.31
CA ASN A 312 -3.47 -20.07 -4.38
C ASN A 312 -2.56 -19.58 -3.24
N ALA A 313 -1.53 -18.79 -3.56
CA ALA A 313 -0.66 -18.18 -2.55
C ALA A 313 -1.45 -17.24 -1.63
N GLY A 314 -2.36 -16.44 -2.19
CA GLY A 314 -3.25 -15.56 -1.43
C GLY A 314 -4.15 -16.35 -0.47
N ILE A 315 -4.73 -17.46 -0.93
CA ILE A 315 -5.55 -18.36 -0.10
C ILE A 315 -4.71 -18.93 1.05
N VAL A 316 -3.50 -19.44 0.78
CA VAL A 316 -2.64 -20.03 1.81
C VAL A 316 -2.27 -19.01 2.88
N LEU A 317 -1.88 -17.79 2.49
CA LEU A 317 -1.54 -16.71 3.43
C LEU A 317 -2.76 -16.26 4.25
N SER A 318 -3.91 -16.10 3.61
CA SER A 318 -5.15 -15.71 4.30
C SER A 318 -5.65 -16.83 5.22
N PHE A 319 -5.48 -18.10 4.84
CA PHE A 319 -5.80 -19.24 5.68
C PHE A 319 -4.90 -19.31 6.92
N ALA A 320 -3.59 -19.11 6.75
CA ALA A 320 -2.66 -19.08 7.89
C ALA A 320 -3.03 -17.95 8.87
N PHE A 321 -3.34 -16.77 8.36
CA PHE A 321 -3.83 -15.64 9.17
C PHE A 321 -5.17 -15.99 9.87
N TRP A 322 -6.11 -16.58 9.15
CA TRP A 322 -7.40 -17.00 9.68
C TRP A 322 -7.27 -17.98 10.85
N VAL A 323 -6.40 -18.99 10.71
CA VAL A 323 -6.11 -19.96 11.77
C VAL A 323 -5.63 -19.25 13.04
N ILE A 324 -4.67 -18.32 12.92
CA ILE A 324 -4.15 -17.56 14.07
C ILE A 324 -5.29 -16.78 14.75
N VAL A 325 -6.08 -16.03 13.97
CA VAL A 325 -7.15 -15.19 14.49
C VAL A 325 -8.28 -16.02 15.13
N MET A 326 -8.59 -17.20 14.59
CA MET A 326 -9.64 -18.07 15.14
C MET A 326 -9.19 -18.81 16.39
N LEU A 327 -7.92 -19.19 16.49
CA LEU A 327 -7.38 -19.94 17.64
C LEU A 327 -6.97 -19.03 18.80
N LEU A 328 -6.41 -17.84 18.50
CA LEU A 328 -5.77 -16.96 19.47
C LEU A 328 -6.44 -15.56 19.57
N PRO A 329 -7.78 -15.40 19.46
CA PRO A 329 -8.41 -14.09 19.46
C PRO A 329 -8.29 -13.37 20.81
N LYS A 330 -8.26 -14.13 21.91
CA LYS A 330 -8.08 -13.60 23.26
C LYS A 330 -6.70 -12.99 23.43
N GLU A 331 -5.67 -13.68 23.02
CA GLU A 331 -4.27 -13.25 23.08
C GLU A 331 -4.04 -12.02 22.22
N LEU A 332 -4.67 -11.96 21.05
CA LEU A 332 -4.61 -10.80 20.17
C LEU A 332 -5.22 -9.54 20.80
N ILE A 333 -6.28 -9.66 21.57
CA ILE A 333 -6.87 -8.52 22.31
C ILE A 333 -5.99 -8.12 23.48
N LEU A 334 -5.54 -9.09 24.27
CA LEU A 334 -4.73 -8.85 25.46
C LEU A 334 -3.37 -8.23 25.14
N PHE A 335 -2.84 -8.50 23.94
CA PHE A 335 -1.61 -7.85 23.45
C PHE A 335 -1.74 -6.32 23.40
N PHE A 336 -2.92 -5.78 23.06
CA PHE A 336 -3.16 -4.33 23.01
C PHE A 336 -3.77 -3.79 24.31
N ASN A 337 -4.49 -4.60 25.09
CA ASN A 337 -5.17 -4.16 26.30
C ASN A 337 -5.18 -5.28 27.35
N GLU A 338 -4.09 -5.36 28.12
CA GLU A 338 -3.91 -6.34 29.19
C GLU A 338 -4.97 -6.23 30.31
N LYS A 339 -5.57 -5.06 30.50
CA LYS A 339 -6.54 -4.77 31.57
C LYS A 339 -8.00 -4.86 31.08
N SER A 340 -8.28 -5.57 30.01
CA SER A 340 -9.65 -5.76 29.53
C SER A 340 -10.50 -6.47 30.56
N THR A 341 -11.72 -5.97 30.80
CA THR A 341 -12.70 -6.66 31.64
C THR A 341 -13.13 -7.98 30.97
N PRO A 342 -13.57 -8.99 31.74
CA PRO A 342 -14.03 -10.28 31.18
C PRO A 342 -15.15 -10.14 30.14
N GLU A 343 -16.08 -9.20 30.36
CA GLU A 343 -17.16 -8.91 29.41
C GLU A 343 -16.63 -8.28 28.12
N ALA A 344 -15.78 -7.25 28.24
CA ALA A 344 -15.15 -6.62 27.11
C ALA A 344 -14.30 -7.63 26.29
N LEU A 345 -13.59 -8.51 26.97
CA LEU A 345 -12.81 -9.55 26.31
C LEU A 345 -13.70 -10.52 25.52
N ARG A 346 -14.83 -10.97 26.12
CA ARG A 346 -15.78 -11.89 25.47
C ARG A 346 -16.38 -11.27 24.19
N GLU A 347 -16.86 -10.03 24.28
CA GLU A 347 -17.43 -9.32 23.12
C GLU A 347 -16.38 -9.01 22.06
N GLY A 348 -15.16 -8.64 22.44
CA GLY A 348 -14.06 -8.43 21.51
C GLY A 348 -13.64 -9.71 20.77
N VAL A 349 -13.60 -10.85 21.46
CA VAL A 349 -13.35 -12.16 20.84
C VAL A 349 -14.44 -12.50 19.81
N LYS A 350 -15.72 -12.25 20.15
CA LYS A 350 -16.84 -12.41 19.22
C LYS A 350 -16.66 -11.52 17.99
N ALA A 351 -16.37 -10.24 18.19
CA ALA A 351 -16.18 -9.26 17.12
C ALA A 351 -15.07 -9.67 16.16
N ILE A 352 -13.88 -10.03 16.66
CA ILE A 352 -12.74 -10.46 15.86
C ILE A 352 -13.07 -11.72 15.06
N ARG A 353 -13.66 -12.72 15.69
CA ARG A 353 -14.04 -13.97 15.00
C ARG A 353 -15.07 -13.74 13.91
N VAL A 354 -16.08 -12.92 14.15
CA VAL A 354 -17.09 -12.58 13.14
C VAL A 354 -16.47 -11.79 12.00
N TYR A 355 -15.72 -10.75 12.30
CA TYR A 355 -15.13 -9.85 11.29
C TYR A 355 -14.19 -10.60 10.34
N PHE A 356 -13.36 -11.50 10.84
CA PHE A 356 -12.40 -12.27 10.05
C PHE A 356 -12.91 -13.62 9.57
N SER A 357 -14.19 -13.97 9.79
CA SER A 357 -14.73 -15.29 9.47
C SER A 357 -14.52 -15.73 8.02
N LEU A 358 -14.65 -14.83 7.06
CA LEU A 358 -14.51 -15.08 5.62
C LEU A 358 -13.26 -14.43 5.00
N VAL A 359 -12.25 -14.07 5.82
CA VAL A 359 -11.04 -13.40 5.34
C VAL A 359 -10.26 -14.19 4.28
N ILE A 360 -10.42 -15.51 4.21
CA ILE A 360 -9.80 -16.36 3.20
C ILE A 360 -10.24 -15.96 1.79
N ILE A 361 -11.53 -15.71 1.59
CA ILE A 361 -12.07 -15.28 0.29
C ILE A 361 -11.76 -13.82 -0.04
N SER A 362 -11.42 -12.99 0.94
CA SER A 362 -10.95 -11.61 0.71
C SER A 362 -9.72 -11.56 -0.20
N SER A 363 -8.88 -12.61 -0.22
CA SER A 363 -7.69 -12.69 -1.10
C SER A 363 -8.03 -12.56 -2.58
N PHE A 364 -9.19 -13.08 -3.02
CA PHE A 364 -9.68 -12.90 -4.38
C PHE A 364 -9.96 -11.43 -4.68
N GLY A 365 -10.49 -10.71 -3.69
CA GLY A 365 -10.79 -9.28 -3.78
C GLY A 365 -9.57 -8.38 -3.97
N ILE A 366 -8.39 -8.87 -3.67
CA ILE A 366 -7.11 -8.18 -3.90
C ILE A 366 -6.50 -8.67 -5.23
N THR A 367 -6.44 -9.98 -5.43
CA THR A 367 -5.69 -10.59 -6.55
C THR A 367 -6.36 -10.36 -7.90
N VAL A 368 -7.69 -10.49 -7.99
CA VAL A 368 -8.42 -10.40 -9.29
C VAL A 368 -8.42 -8.97 -9.85
N PRO A 369 -8.70 -7.90 -9.08
CA PRO A 369 -8.54 -6.53 -9.59
C PRO A 369 -7.10 -6.22 -10.03
N ASN A 370 -6.08 -6.68 -9.27
CA ASN A 370 -4.68 -6.52 -9.64
C ASN A 370 -4.32 -7.25 -10.95
N TYR A 371 -4.93 -8.41 -11.22
CA TYR A 371 -4.80 -9.09 -12.52
C TYR A 371 -5.33 -8.22 -13.69
N PHE A 372 -6.52 -7.63 -13.55
CA PHE A 372 -7.05 -6.73 -14.58
C PHE A 372 -6.15 -5.50 -14.77
N GLN A 373 -5.56 -4.99 -13.69
CA GLN A 373 -4.59 -3.91 -13.76
C GLN A 373 -3.32 -4.33 -14.50
N ALA A 374 -2.76 -5.50 -14.17
CA ALA A 374 -1.56 -6.05 -14.82
C ALA A 374 -1.72 -6.29 -16.32
N THR A 375 -2.95 -6.57 -16.77
CA THR A 375 -3.28 -6.74 -18.21
C THR A 375 -3.64 -5.45 -18.93
N GLY A 376 -3.51 -4.27 -18.25
CA GLY A 376 -3.84 -2.95 -18.81
C GLY A 376 -5.35 -2.66 -18.88
N ARG A 377 -6.19 -3.56 -18.34
CA ARG A 377 -7.65 -3.40 -18.31
C ARG A 377 -8.11 -2.67 -17.05
N SER A 378 -7.56 -1.45 -16.84
CA SER A 378 -7.72 -0.65 -15.64
C SER A 378 -9.17 -0.33 -15.27
N LYS A 379 -10.06 -0.17 -16.25
CA LYS A 379 -11.50 0.07 -16.01
C LYS A 379 -12.11 -1.03 -15.14
N TYR A 380 -11.83 -2.31 -15.43
CA TYR A 380 -12.32 -3.43 -14.61
C TYR A 380 -11.73 -3.38 -13.19
N SER A 381 -10.43 -3.09 -13.07
CA SER A 381 -9.76 -2.97 -11.77
C SER A 381 -10.38 -1.86 -10.92
N VAL A 382 -10.55 -0.65 -11.48
CA VAL A 382 -11.18 0.50 -10.79
C VAL A 382 -12.60 0.15 -10.37
N THR A 383 -13.42 -0.34 -11.32
CA THR A 383 -14.84 -0.68 -11.05
C THR A 383 -14.95 -1.71 -9.94
N LEU A 384 -14.16 -2.79 -9.98
CA LEU A 384 -14.21 -3.85 -8.97
C LEU A 384 -13.77 -3.34 -7.59
N ASN A 385 -12.71 -2.52 -7.52
CA ASN A 385 -12.24 -1.96 -6.26
C ASN A 385 -13.27 -0.99 -5.65
N LEU A 386 -13.84 -0.08 -6.44
CA LEU A 386 -14.85 0.85 -5.96
C LEU A 386 -16.16 0.14 -5.61
N LEU A 387 -16.55 -0.85 -6.40
CA LEU A 387 -17.74 -1.66 -6.12
C LEU A 387 -17.62 -2.35 -4.75
N ARG A 388 -16.49 -3.01 -4.46
CA ARG A 388 -16.27 -3.67 -3.18
C ARG A 388 -16.21 -2.67 -2.03
N GLN A 389 -15.31 -1.69 -2.12
CA GLN A 389 -14.93 -0.83 -1.00
C GLN A 389 -15.98 0.24 -0.71
N VAL A 390 -16.55 0.85 -1.75
CA VAL A 390 -17.49 1.97 -1.58
C VAL A 390 -18.92 1.48 -1.65
N VAL A 391 -19.31 0.81 -2.73
CA VAL A 391 -20.72 0.50 -2.94
C VAL A 391 -21.17 -0.62 -2.01
N ILE A 392 -20.55 -1.80 -2.09
CA ILE A 392 -21.03 -2.96 -1.31
C ILE A 392 -20.79 -2.73 0.17
N PHE A 393 -19.56 -2.39 0.58
CA PHE A 393 -19.22 -2.31 2.00
C PHE A 393 -20.01 -1.19 2.72
N LEU A 394 -20.09 0.03 2.15
CA LEU A 394 -20.86 1.10 2.80
C LEU A 394 -22.36 0.78 2.90
N LEU A 395 -22.94 0.24 1.83
CA LEU A 395 -24.34 -0.16 1.88
C LEU A 395 -24.58 -1.24 2.94
N VAL A 396 -23.75 -2.27 2.96
CA VAL A 396 -23.87 -3.36 3.94
C VAL A 396 -23.66 -2.87 5.36
N VAL A 397 -22.61 -2.08 5.64
CA VAL A 397 -22.36 -1.61 7.01
C VAL A 397 -23.47 -0.69 7.50
N ILE A 398 -24.01 0.19 6.64
CA ILE A 398 -25.13 1.08 7.02
C ILE A 398 -26.39 0.25 7.27
N ILE A 399 -26.77 -0.66 6.37
CA ILE A 399 -27.99 -1.48 6.53
C ILE A 399 -27.87 -2.37 7.77
N PHE A 400 -26.76 -3.10 7.90
CA PHE A 400 -26.58 -4.07 9.00
C PHE A 400 -26.46 -3.38 10.35
N SER A 401 -25.80 -2.22 10.44
CA SER A 401 -25.71 -1.47 11.70
C SER A 401 -27.06 -0.92 12.16
N ASN A 402 -27.95 -0.54 11.23
CA ASN A 402 -29.31 -0.13 11.59
C ASN A 402 -30.16 -1.30 12.12
N ILE A 403 -29.94 -2.53 11.62
CA ILE A 403 -30.69 -3.72 12.03
C ILE A 403 -30.09 -4.37 13.29
N TRP A 404 -28.79 -4.61 13.29
CA TRP A 404 -28.08 -5.36 14.34
C TRP A 404 -27.08 -4.53 15.16
N LYS A 405 -27.13 -3.20 15.02
CA LYS A 405 -26.26 -2.26 15.74
C LYS A 405 -24.79 -2.63 15.57
N LEU A 406 -24.05 -2.79 16.67
CA LEU A 406 -22.62 -3.08 16.65
C LEU A 406 -22.30 -4.46 16.01
N ASP A 407 -23.12 -5.48 16.27
CA ASP A 407 -22.97 -6.79 15.62
C ASP A 407 -23.10 -6.71 14.10
N GLY A 408 -23.94 -5.80 13.60
CA GLY A 408 -24.08 -5.52 12.17
C GLY A 408 -22.81 -4.96 11.55
N VAL A 409 -22.05 -4.16 12.29
CA VAL A 409 -20.75 -3.66 11.80
C VAL A 409 -19.76 -4.81 11.64
N TRP A 410 -19.71 -5.74 12.61
CA TRP A 410 -18.80 -6.90 12.53
C TRP A 410 -19.16 -7.84 11.38
N LEU A 411 -20.45 -8.02 11.11
CA LEU A 411 -20.96 -8.84 10.01
C LEU A 411 -20.77 -8.20 8.61
N ALA A 412 -20.57 -6.87 8.55
CA ALA A 412 -20.49 -6.16 7.28
C ALA A 412 -19.32 -6.61 6.43
N GLN A 413 -18.14 -6.85 7.02
CA GLN A 413 -16.96 -7.26 6.26
C GLN A 413 -17.11 -8.67 5.64
N PRO A 414 -17.44 -9.74 6.39
CA PRO A 414 -17.59 -11.06 5.78
C PRO A 414 -18.71 -11.11 4.75
N PHE A 415 -19.82 -10.41 4.97
CA PHE A 415 -20.91 -10.38 4.01
C PHE A 415 -20.51 -9.65 2.71
N THR A 416 -19.78 -8.55 2.82
CA THR A 416 -19.18 -7.83 1.68
C THR A 416 -18.26 -8.75 0.90
N ASP A 417 -17.38 -9.48 1.59
CA ASP A 417 -16.43 -10.39 0.95
C ASP A 417 -17.13 -11.53 0.22
N LEU A 418 -18.21 -12.08 0.81
CA LEU A 418 -19.03 -13.11 0.18
C LEU A 418 -19.73 -12.61 -1.09
N LEU A 419 -20.42 -11.46 -1.02
CA LEU A 419 -21.09 -10.88 -2.18
C LEU A 419 -20.10 -10.57 -3.30
N PHE A 420 -18.98 -9.96 -2.93
CA PHE A 420 -17.96 -9.61 -3.90
C PHE A 420 -17.29 -10.83 -4.52
N PHE A 421 -17.06 -11.90 -3.74
CA PHE A 421 -16.55 -13.17 -4.28
C PHE A 421 -17.47 -13.78 -5.34
N ILE A 422 -18.79 -13.77 -5.11
CA ILE A 422 -19.77 -14.25 -6.10
C ILE A 422 -19.66 -13.44 -7.40
N ILE A 423 -19.53 -12.11 -7.31
CA ILE A 423 -19.31 -11.25 -8.48
C ILE A 423 -18.01 -11.62 -9.20
N LEU A 424 -16.92 -11.83 -8.45
CA LEU A 424 -15.62 -12.20 -9.02
C LEU A 424 -15.63 -13.55 -9.73
N LEU A 425 -16.40 -14.53 -9.26
CA LEU A 425 -16.58 -15.81 -9.97
C LEU A 425 -17.14 -15.60 -11.36
N GLY A 426 -18.09 -14.68 -11.54
CA GLY A 426 -18.62 -14.31 -12.85
C GLY A 426 -17.55 -13.72 -13.79
N PHE A 427 -16.66 -12.87 -13.27
CA PHE A 427 -15.53 -12.32 -14.03
C PHE A 427 -14.51 -13.40 -14.38
N LEU A 428 -14.14 -14.26 -13.43
CA LEU A 428 -13.19 -15.35 -13.67
C LEU A 428 -13.73 -16.38 -14.68
N TYR A 429 -15.03 -16.64 -14.67
CA TYR A 429 -15.67 -17.49 -15.67
C TYR A 429 -15.57 -16.91 -17.10
N LYS A 430 -15.80 -15.60 -17.25
CA LYS A 430 -15.60 -14.90 -18.52
C LYS A 430 -14.14 -14.96 -18.99
N GLU A 431 -13.19 -14.76 -18.06
CA GLU A 431 -11.75 -14.86 -18.35
C GLU A 431 -11.35 -16.29 -18.75
N LYS A 432 -11.88 -17.31 -18.08
CA LYS A 432 -11.65 -18.71 -18.49
C LYS A 432 -12.08 -18.94 -19.94
N LYS A 433 -13.30 -18.51 -20.29
CA LYS A 433 -13.78 -18.58 -21.69
C LYS A 433 -12.89 -17.82 -22.68
N PHE A 434 -12.31 -16.70 -22.26
CA PHE A 434 -11.38 -15.94 -23.08
C PHE A 434 -10.08 -16.71 -23.30
N PHE A 435 -9.49 -17.32 -22.26
CA PHE A 435 -8.29 -18.13 -22.39
C PHE A 435 -8.49 -19.43 -23.15
N ASP A 436 -9.66 -20.04 -23.06
CA ASP A 436 -9.98 -21.31 -23.76
C ASP A 436 -10.26 -21.11 -25.26
N LYS A 437 -10.49 -19.85 -25.72
CA LYS A 437 -10.68 -19.49 -27.13
C LYS A 437 -9.39 -19.06 -27.85
N MET A 438 -8.28 -18.87 -27.11
CA MET A 438 -6.98 -18.41 -27.60
C MET A 438 -5.88 -19.47 -27.42
#